data_cf1f0bdb030b167dd818fc9f8b2ac7aa
#
_entry.id   cf1f0bdb030b167dd818fc9f8b2ac7aa
#
_cell.length_a   1.000
_cell.length_b   1.000
_cell.length_c   1.000
_cell.angle_alpha   90.00
_cell.angle_beta   90.00
_cell.angle_gamma   90.00
#
_symmetry.space_group_name_H-M   'P 1'
#
loop_
_entity.id
_entity.type
_entity.pdbx_description
1 polymer ?
#
loop_
_entity_poly.entity_id
_entity_poly.type
_entity_poly.pdbx_seq_one_letter_code
_entity_poly.pdbx_strand_id
1 'polypeptide(L)'
;ARDLKAGRLGLYPLGVEVISAENAASASVEGALLGTYTYHGQKTTTAPEPFPTTLEVIAGVDQDLVKAGAFAGQIIAEAAMLARTLTNLPPNICTPEYLGETAQEMAAKVGLRVEVLHRTQIEALKMGALLAVARGSRSEPRFIILEHNASQSDKLDTVVLVGKGITFDTGGYSIKTAEGMVGMKGDMAGGAAVIAAMQAVARLNLPLHVVGLVPTCDNRISDDAYVPQEVVTASNGMTIEIISTDAEGRLILADALVFAARYKPAAVVNIATLTGSKSIALGPAAAAFYSTDDGLRDKLIHAGKAVNELVWQMPLLPAYDKLLESKTADMKNTGGRFGGANIAAMFLKRFVTYPAWAHIDMAGNDTLDSSDVSYVPAGGTGFGARLFIEMLRRWQG
;
A
#
# COMPACT_ATOMS: atom_id res chain seq x y z
N ALA A 1 -0.65 -8.53 -29.04
CA ALA A 1 -0.25 -7.22 -29.60
C ALA A 1 1.27 -7.04 -29.55
N ARG A 2 1.90 -7.28 -28.40
CA ARG A 2 3.37 -7.15 -28.25
C ARG A 2 4.12 -8.07 -29.23
N ASP A 3 3.76 -9.33 -29.29
CA ASP A 3 4.41 -10.32 -30.17
C ASP A 3 4.19 -10.01 -31.66
N LEU A 4 3.08 -9.39 -32.00
CA LEU A 4 2.72 -8.98 -33.35
C LEU A 4 3.25 -7.57 -33.70
N LYS A 5 3.83 -6.85 -32.73
CA LYS A 5 4.26 -5.43 -32.87
C LYS A 5 3.16 -4.55 -33.47
N ALA A 6 1.90 -4.81 -33.13
CA ALA A 6 0.75 -4.09 -33.63
C ALA A 6 0.68 -2.69 -33.00
N GLY A 7 0.81 -1.62 -33.80
CA GLY A 7 0.74 -0.23 -33.35
C GLY A 7 -0.66 0.16 -32.88
N ARG A 8 -1.71 -0.45 -33.40
CA ARG A 8 -3.11 -0.20 -33.02
C ARG A 8 -3.78 -1.50 -32.60
N LEU A 9 -4.54 -1.46 -31.54
CA LEU A 9 -5.31 -2.59 -31.00
C LEU A 9 -6.78 -2.18 -30.83
N GLY A 10 -7.69 -2.87 -31.52
CA GLY A 10 -9.12 -2.76 -31.27
C GLY A 10 -9.55 -3.71 -30.16
N LEU A 11 -10.25 -3.22 -29.16
CA LEU A 11 -10.83 -3.99 -28.08
C LEU A 11 -12.34 -4.00 -28.19
N TYR A 12 -12.93 -5.19 -28.23
CA TYR A 12 -14.34 -5.40 -27.95
C TYR A 12 -14.49 -5.77 -26.47
N PRO A 13 -15.33 -5.07 -25.70
CA PRO A 13 -15.64 -5.50 -24.35
C PRO A 13 -16.23 -6.90 -24.36
N LEU A 14 -15.55 -7.84 -23.72
CA LEU A 14 -15.99 -9.24 -23.65
C LEU A 14 -16.83 -9.47 -22.39
N GLY A 15 -17.79 -10.38 -22.47
CA GLY A 15 -18.56 -10.81 -21.31
C GLY A 15 -19.78 -9.92 -21.01
N VAL A 16 -20.20 -9.06 -21.93
CA VAL A 16 -21.37 -8.18 -21.76
C VAL A 16 -22.69 -8.93 -21.52
N GLU A 17 -22.72 -10.23 -21.84
CA GLU A 17 -23.85 -11.10 -21.52
C GLU A 17 -23.90 -11.52 -20.05
N VAL A 18 -22.78 -11.39 -19.32
CA VAL A 18 -22.60 -11.85 -17.93
C VAL A 18 -22.43 -10.70 -16.96
N ILE A 19 -21.74 -9.63 -17.39
CA ILE A 19 -21.45 -8.44 -16.60
C ILE A 19 -21.91 -7.18 -17.37
N SER A 20 -22.07 -6.05 -16.67
CA SER A 20 -22.46 -4.80 -17.33
C SER A 20 -21.44 -4.37 -18.39
N ALA A 21 -21.91 -3.66 -19.44
CA ALA A 21 -21.06 -3.12 -20.49
C ALA A 21 -19.96 -2.21 -19.94
N GLU A 22 -20.25 -1.47 -18.88
CA GLU A 22 -19.27 -0.64 -18.16
C GLU A 22 -18.15 -1.48 -17.54
N ASN A 23 -18.51 -2.53 -16.78
CA ASN A 23 -17.51 -3.41 -16.15
C ASN A 23 -16.70 -4.21 -17.19
N ALA A 24 -17.33 -4.66 -18.26
CA ALA A 24 -16.65 -5.36 -19.36
C ALA A 24 -15.63 -4.44 -20.06
N ALA A 25 -15.99 -3.19 -20.32
CA ALA A 25 -15.11 -2.20 -20.91
C ALA A 25 -13.95 -1.85 -19.96
N SER A 26 -14.25 -1.65 -18.66
CA SER A 26 -13.25 -1.37 -17.64
C SER A 26 -12.22 -2.51 -17.57
N ALA A 27 -12.66 -3.75 -17.43
CA ALA A 27 -11.76 -4.90 -17.34
C ALA A 27 -10.93 -5.10 -18.61
N SER A 28 -11.51 -4.87 -19.79
CA SER A 28 -10.82 -5.00 -21.08
C SER A 28 -9.70 -3.96 -21.24
N VAL A 29 -9.97 -2.70 -20.92
CA VAL A 29 -8.99 -1.60 -21.00
C VAL A 29 -7.92 -1.78 -19.93
N GLU A 30 -8.31 -2.07 -18.71
CA GLU A 30 -7.39 -2.32 -17.61
C GLU A 30 -6.42 -3.45 -17.93
N GLY A 31 -6.93 -4.61 -18.34
CA GLY A 31 -6.10 -5.76 -18.70
C GLY A 31 -5.16 -5.49 -19.88
N ALA A 32 -5.63 -4.77 -20.90
CA ALA A 32 -4.81 -4.38 -22.04
C ALA A 32 -3.65 -3.45 -21.62
N LEU A 33 -3.92 -2.42 -20.83
CA LEU A 33 -2.91 -1.47 -20.36
C LEU A 33 -1.92 -2.12 -19.39
N LEU A 34 -2.40 -2.89 -18.43
CA LEU A 34 -1.54 -3.63 -17.49
C LEU A 34 -0.62 -4.62 -18.20
N GLY A 35 -1.11 -5.27 -19.28
CA GLY A 35 -0.33 -6.17 -20.12
C GLY A 35 0.77 -5.47 -20.93
N THR A 36 0.69 -4.15 -21.13
CA THR A 36 1.74 -3.37 -21.82
C THR A 36 2.82 -2.86 -20.87
N TYR A 37 2.59 -2.90 -19.55
CA TYR A 37 3.54 -2.37 -18.58
C TYR A 37 4.90 -3.08 -18.68
N THR A 38 5.95 -2.30 -18.77
CA THR A 38 7.34 -2.76 -18.71
C THR A 38 8.14 -1.80 -17.84
N TYR A 39 8.97 -2.36 -16.97
CA TYR A 39 9.94 -1.56 -16.22
C TYR A 39 11.32 -1.71 -16.88
N HIS A 40 11.77 -0.66 -17.54
CA HIS A 40 13.09 -0.65 -18.19
C HIS A 40 14.25 -0.52 -17.18
N GLY A 41 13.96 0.05 -16.02
CA GLY A 41 14.95 0.31 -14.97
C GLY A 41 15.92 1.41 -15.34
N GLN A 42 17.16 1.26 -14.85
CA GLN A 42 18.25 2.21 -15.06
C GLN A 42 19.22 1.75 -16.18
N LYS A 43 18.70 0.95 -17.13
CA LYS A 43 19.51 0.50 -18.28
C LYS A 43 19.85 1.66 -19.20
N THR A 44 21.09 1.68 -19.69
CA THR A 44 21.57 2.71 -20.63
C THR A 44 21.15 2.44 -22.09
N THR A 45 20.60 1.25 -22.37
CA THR A 45 20.02 0.92 -23.67
C THR A 45 18.68 1.63 -23.87
N THR A 46 18.30 1.87 -25.12
CA THR A 46 17.00 2.44 -25.45
C THR A 46 15.87 1.58 -24.88
N ALA A 47 14.92 2.21 -24.18
CA ALA A 47 13.73 1.52 -23.73
C ALA A 47 12.92 1.00 -24.93
N PRO A 48 12.38 -0.22 -24.85
CA PRO A 48 11.51 -0.70 -25.92
C PRO A 48 10.27 0.19 -26.03
N GLU A 49 9.89 0.49 -27.27
CA GLU A 49 8.65 1.21 -27.52
C GLU A 49 7.46 0.45 -26.94
N PRO A 50 6.52 1.14 -26.26
CA PRO A 50 5.31 0.50 -25.78
C PRO A 50 4.42 0.07 -26.96
N PHE A 51 3.98 -1.17 -26.97
CA PHE A 51 3.00 -1.67 -27.93
C PHE A 51 1.77 -2.21 -27.23
N PRO A 52 0.56 -1.90 -27.74
CA PRO A 52 0.23 -0.99 -28.83
C PRO A 52 0.40 0.49 -28.42
N THR A 53 0.64 1.37 -29.39
CA THR A 53 0.68 2.82 -29.19
C THR A 53 -0.72 3.44 -29.15
N THR A 54 -1.71 2.74 -29.67
CA THR A 54 -3.11 3.15 -29.70
C THR A 54 -4.01 2.00 -29.30
N LEU A 55 -4.91 2.26 -28.34
CA LEU A 55 -5.95 1.33 -27.91
C LEU A 55 -7.32 1.94 -28.28
N GLU A 56 -8.07 1.25 -29.11
CA GLU A 56 -9.42 1.65 -29.53
C GLU A 56 -10.45 0.72 -28.90
N VAL A 57 -11.40 1.27 -28.17
CA VAL A 57 -12.52 0.49 -27.60
C VAL A 57 -13.70 0.57 -28.57
N ILE A 58 -14.15 -0.57 -29.06
CA ILE A 58 -15.23 -0.68 -30.04
C ILE A 58 -16.52 -1.00 -29.31
N ALA A 59 -17.42 -0.03 -29.22
CA ALA A 59 -18.72 -0.18 -28.59
C ALA A 59 -19.75 -0.71 -29.62
N GLY A 60 -20.25 -1.91 -29.39
CA GLY A 60 -21.37 -2.47 -30.15
C GLY A 60 -22.74 -2.07 -29.60
N VAL A 61 -22.81 -1.78 -28.30
CA VAL A 61 -24.02 -1.42 -27.52
C VAL A 61 -23.65 -0.45 -26.42
N ASP A 62 -24.61 0.31 -25.90
CA ASP A 62 -24.46 1.16 -24.69
C ASP A 62 -23.18 2.01 -24.68
N GLN A 63 -22.97 2.82 -25.73
CA GLN A 63 -21.73 3.57 -25.94
C GLN A 63 -21.32 4.41 -24.71
N ASP A 64 -22.26 4.99 -23.98
CA ASP A 64 -21.96 5.80 -22.79
C ASP A 64 -21.43 4.96 -21.65
N LEU A 65 -22.00 3.76 -21.42
CA LEU A 65 -21.51 2.82 -20.40
C LEU A 65 -20.11 2.27 -20.78
N VAL A 66 -19.91 1.93 -22.05
CA VAL A 66 -18.59 1.48 -22.53
C VAL A 66 -17.56 2.58 -22.38
N LYS A 67 -17.89 3.85 -22.69
CA LYS A 67 -16.99 4.99 -22.51
C LYS A 67 -16.65 5.24 -21.03
N ALA A 68 -17.62 5.18 -20.14
CA ALA A 68 -17.42 5.33 -18.70
C ALA A 68 -16.53 4.20 -18.15
N GLY A 69 -16.81 2.96 -18.55
CA GLY A 69 -16.00 1.81 -18.14
C GLY A 69 -14.57 1.88 -18.67
N ALA A 70 -14.38 2.24 -19.94
CA ALA A 70 -13.05 2.40 -20.52
C ALA A 70 -12.22 3.46 -19.81
N PHE A 71 -12.84 4.59 -19.45
CA PHE A 71 -12.20 5.64 -18.67
C PHE A 71 -11.82 5.16 -17.26
N ALA A 72 -12.71 4.45 -16.58
CA ALA A 72 -12.42 3.87 -15.26
C ALA A 72 -11.28 2.85 -15.35
N GLY A 73 -11.31 1.93 -16.31
CA GLY A 73 -10.26 0.94 -16.52
C GLY A 73 -8.89 1.54 -16.80
N GLN A 74 -8.84 2.64 -17.56
CA GLN A 74 -7.61 3.38 -17.78
C GLN A 74 -7.05 3.96 -16.49
N ILE A 75 -7.88 4.61 -15.68
CA ILE A 75 -7.46 5.20 -14.39
C ILE A 75 -6.92 4.14 -13.45
N ILE A 76 -7.62 3.00 -13.33
CA ILE A 76 -7.22 1.89 -12.47
C ILE A 76 -5.88 1.30 -12.91
N ALA A 77 -5.71 1.08 -14.23
CA ALA A 77 -4.46 0.55 -14.77
C ALA A 77 -3.29 1.51 -14.52
N GLU A 78 -3.46 2.81 -14.78
CA GLU A 78 -2.42 3.82 -14.57
C GLU A 78 -2.02 3.92 -13.09
N ALA A 79 -2.97 3.82 -12.17
CA ALA A 79 -2.68 3.76 -10.73
C ALA A 79 -1.87 2.51 -10.37
N ALA A 80 -2.26 1.32 -10.84
CA ALA A 80 -1.50 0.10 -10.59
C ALA A 80 -0.09 0.17 -11.19
N MET A 81 0.07 0.77 -12.38
CA MET A 81 1.38 0.99 -13.00
C MET A 81 2.26 1.96 -12.21
N LEU A 82 1.68 2.99 -11.59
CA LEU A 82 2.41 3.89 -10.68
C LEU A 82 2.94 3.10 -9.47
N ALA A 83 2.10 2.30 -8.82
CA ALA A 83 2.53 1.47 -7.68
C ALA A 83 3.65 0.49 -8.08
N ARG A 84 3.54 -0.16 -9.24
CA ARG A 84 4.58 -1.04 -9.80
C ARG A 84 5.89 -0.30 -10.01
N THR A 85 5.83 0.88 -10.59
CA THR A 85 7.02 1.68 -10.90
C THR A 85 7.75 2.08 -9.61
N LEU A 86 7.02 2.57 -8.61
CA LEU A 86 7.61 2.94 -7.32
C LEU A 86 8.28 1.73 -6.63
N THR A 87 7.62 0.57 -6.63
CA THR A 87 8.16 -0.66 -6.04
C THR A 87 9.40 -1.18 -6.78
N ASN A 88 9.49 -0.96 -8.08
CA ASN A 88 10.62 -1.41 -8.90
C ASN A 88 11.85 -0.52 -8.80
N LEU A 89 11.70 0.75 -8.44
CA LEU A 89 12.82 1.71 -8.35
C LEU A 89 13.91 1.22 -7.39
N PRO A 90 15.19 1.44 -7.69
CA PRO A 90 16.27 1.16 -6.76
C PRO A 90 16.26 2.13 -5.57
N PRO A 91 16.74 1.71 -4.38
CA PRO A 91 16.58 2.48 -3.14
C PRO A 91 17.43 3.76 -3.07
N ASN A 92 18.41 3.91 -3.95
CA ASN A 92 19.14 5.17 -4.10
C ASN A 92 18.38 6.23 -4.91
N ILE A 93 17.23 5.85 -5.52
CA ILE A 93 16.31 6.74 -6.21
C ILE A 93 15.02 6.88 -5.40
N CYS A 94 14.36 5.76 -5.08
CA CYS A 94 13.13 5.75 -4.28
C CYS A 94 13.47 5.93 -2.80
N THR A 95 13.83 7.16 -2.43
CA THR A 95 14.06 7.59 -1.04
C THR A 95 12.75 8.09 -0.42
N PRO A 96 12.69 8.31 0.91
CA PRO A 96 11.52 8.94 1.54
C PRO A 96 11.17 10.31 0.93
N GLU A 97 12.19 11.09 0.56
CA GLU A 97 12.02 12.37 -0.13
C GLU A 97 11.37 12.18 -1.51
N TYR A 98 11.90 11.25 -2.30
CA TYR A 98 11.36 10.95 -3.64
C TYR A 98 9.89 10.51 -3.58
N LEU A 99 9.50 9.71 -2.57
CA LEU A 99 8.09 9.36 -2.38
C LEU A 99 7.24 10.57 -2.04
N GLY A 100 7.75 11.48 -1.21
CA GLY A 100 7.09 12.74 -0.89
C GLY A 100 6.91 13.64 -2.12
N GLU A 101 7.95 13.82 -2.91
CA GLU A 101 7.93 14.60 -4.17
C GLU A 101 6.97 13.98 -5.19
N THR A 102 7.03 12.65 -5.37
CA THR A 102 6.09 11.92 -6.25
C THR A 102 4.64 12.13 -5.84
N ALA A 103 4.36 12.07 -4.53
CA ALA A 103 3.02 12.30 -4.02
C ALA A 103 2.55 13.75 -4.26
N GLN A 104 3.43 14.74 -4.09
CA GLN A 104 3.14 16.15 -4.37
C GLN A 104 2.87 16.40 -5.87
N GLU A 105 3.73 15.88 -6.74
CA GLU A 105 3.56 16.01 -8.18
C GLU A 105 2.28 15.33 -8.69
N MET A 106 1.99 14.14 -8.17
CA MET A 106 0.77 13.42 -8.49
C MET A 106 -0.46 14.19 -8.01
N ALA A 107 -0.45 14.65 -6.77
CA ALA A 107 -1.55 15.41 -6.17
C ALA A 107 -1.87 16.69 -6.94
N ALA A 108 -0.84 17.43 -7.37
CA ALA A 108 -0.99 18.65 -8.19
C ALA A 108 -1.67 18.35 -9.55
N LYS A 109 -1.36 17.20 -10.17
CA LYS A 109 -1.97 16.80 -11.46
C LYS A 109 -3.44 16.40 -11.35
N VAL A 110 -3.87 15.87 -10.19
CA VAL A 110 -5.22 15.33 -10.03
C VAL A 110 -6.10 16.13 -9.06
N GLY A 111 -5.59 17.23 -8.52
CA GLY A 111 -6.36 18.13 -7.65
C GLY A 111 -6.57 17.61 -6.22
N LEU A 112 -5.66 16.80 -5.70
CA LEU A 112 -5.64 16.39 -4.30
C LEU A 112 -5.00 17.45 -3.41
N ARG A 113 -5.49 17.59 -2.20
CA ARG A 113 -4.74 18.24 -1.14
C ARG A 113 -3.60 17.32 -0.71
N VAL A 114 -2.40 17.88 -0.58
CA VAL A 114 -1.22 17.13 -0.14
C VAL A 114 -0.44 17.93 0.89
N GLU A 115 0.03 17.24 1.92
CA GLU A 115 0.98 17.76 2.89
C GLU A 115 2.07 16.70 3.10
N VAL A 116 3.34 17.11 3.04
CA VAL A 116 4.49 16.23 3.30
C VAL A 116 5.23 16.80 4.50
N LEU A 117 5.07 16.15 5.64
CA LEU A 117 5.72 16.56 6.87
C LEU A 117 7.19 16.14 6.86
N HIS A 118 8.05 17.08 7.25
CA HIS A 118 9.48 16.88 7.47
C HIS A 118 9.77 16.51 8.93
N ARG A 119 11.01 16.13 9.23
CA ARG A 119 11.47 15.70 10.57
C ARG A 119 10.96 16.61 11.69
N THR A 120 11.13 17.92 11.59
CA THR A 120 10.72 18.87 12.63
C THR A 120 9.22 18.83 12.93
N GLN A 121 8.39 18.63 11.90
CA GLN A 121 6.94 18.51 12.07
C GLN A 121 6.56 17.16 12.67
N ILE A 122 7.28 16.08 12.26
CA ILE A 122 7.13 14.72 12.81
C ILE A 122 7.50 14.71 14.30
N GLU A 123 8.56 15.42 14.70
CA GLU A 123 8.98 15.63 16.09
C GLU A 123 7.91 16.40 16.87
N ALA A 124 7.38 17.47 16.32
CA ALA A 124 6.31 18.25 16.94
C ALA A 124 5.03 17.41 17.18
N LEU A 125 4.75 16.44 16.30
CA LEU A 125 3.67 15.46 16.45
C LEU A 125 4.02 14.29 17.39
N LYS A 126 5.24 14.28 17.95
CA LYS A 126 5.75 13.25 18.87
C LYS A 126 5.68 11.82 18.26
N MET A 127 5.88 11.68 16.96
CA MET A 127 5.91 10.39 16.28
C MET A 127 7.22 9.65 16.56
N GLY A 128 7.44 9.30 17.83
CA GLY A 128 8.72 8.78 18.30
C GLY A 128 9.03 7.38 17.79
N ALA A 129 8.02 6.57 17.45
CA ALA A 129 8.23 5.26 16.87
C ALA A 129 8.74 5.37 15.41
N LEU A 130 8.21 6.27 14.59
CA LEU A 130 8.71 6.59 13.24
C LEU A 130 10.13 7.17 13.31
N LEU A 131 10.37 8.12 14.22
CA LEU A 131 11.67 8.76 14.38
C LEU A 131 12.76 7.79 14.83
N ALA A 132 12.44 6.83 15.69
CA ALA A 132 13.37 5.79 16.13
C ALA A 132 13.87 4.94 14.96
N VAL A 133 12.96 4.48 14.09
CA VAL A 133 13.34 3.72 12.89
C VAL A 133 14.21 4.54 11.93
N ALA A 134 13.85 5.81 11.73
CA ALA A 134 14.54 6.71 10.81
C ALA A 134 15.95 7.12 11.28
N ARG A 135 16.28 6.93 12.57
CA ARG A 135 17.47 7.45 13.22
C ARG A 135 18.78 7.00 12.56
N GLY A 136 18.80 5.76 12.04
CA GLY A 136 19.98 5.18 11.41
C GLY A 136 20.22 5.61 9.95
N SER A 137 19.35 6.40 9.35
CA SER A 137 19.48 6.81 7.96
C SER A 137 19.92 8.26 7.78
N ARG A 138 20.67 8.52 6.68
CA ARG A 138 20.92 9.88 6.21
C ARG A 138 19.71 10.51 5.54
N SER A 139 18.83 9.67 4.97
CA SER A 139 17.58 10.13 4.35
C SER A 139 16.62 10.55 5.43
N GLU A 140 16.15 11.79 5.34
CA GLU A 140 15.21 12.34 6.31
C GLU A 140 13.85 11.65 6.19
N PRO A 141 13.19 11.29 7.30
CA PRO A 141 11.85 10.74 7.26
C PRO A 141 10.87 11.75 6.67
N ARG A 142 9.80 11.23 6.05
CA ARG A 142 8.64 12.00 5.64
C ARG A 142 7.37 11.36 6.16
N PHE A 143 6.35 12.17 6.36
CA PHE A 143 5.01 11.70 6.62
C PHE A 143 4.10 12.34 5.58
N ILE A 144 3.63 11.54 4.63
CA ILE A 144 2.85 12.00 3.47
C ILE A 144 1.37 11.91 3.83
N ILE A 145 0.64 12.98 3.58
CA ILE A 145 -0.80 13.11 3.79
C ILE A 145 -1.42 13.53 2.46
N LEU A 146 -2.30 12.69 1.92
CA LEU A 146 -3.08 12.96 0.73
C LEU A 146 -4.55 13.00 1.09
N GLU A 147 -5.32 13.96 0.59
CA GLU A 147 -6.71 14.13 1.00
C GLU A 147 -7.60 14.47 -0.19
N HIS A 148 -8.60 13.63 -0.44
CA HIS A 148 -9.65 13.82 -1.43
C HIS A 148 -10.93 14.29 -0.73
N ASN A 149 -11.61 15.30 -1.30
CA ASN A 149 -12.84 15.89 -0.75
C ASN A 149 -12.70 16.46 0.68
N ALA A 150 -11.54 17.03 1.02
CA ALA A 150 -11.25 17.61 2.34
C ALA A 150 -12.33 18.60 2.81
N SER A 151 -12.90 19.42 1.91
CA SER A 151 -13.95 20.38 2.22
C SER A 151 -15.33 19.76 2.46
N GLN A 152 -15.48 18.45 2.29
CA GLN A 152 -16.73 17.71 2.45
C GLN A 152 -16.65 16.63 3.54
N SER A 153 -15.61 16.68 4.37
CA SER A 153 -15.37 15.70 5.44
C SER A 153 -16.46 15.60 6.50
N ASP A 154 -17.30 16.61 6.62
CA ASP A 154 -18.48 16.66 7.49
C ASP A 154 -19.75 16.05 6.87
N LYS A 155 -19.73 15.77 5.56
CA LYS A 155 -20.87 15.28 4.78
C LYS A 155 -20.70 13.89 4.19
N LEU A 156 -19.46 13.50 3.99
CA LEU A 156 -19.09 12.23 3.36
C LEU A 156 -18.45 11.29 4.37
N ASP A 157 -18.62 9.98 4.17
CA ASP A 157 -17.89 9.00 4.95
C ASP A 157 -16.39 9.19 4.76
N THR A 158 -15.67 9.24 5.87
CA THR A 158 -14.22 9.34 5.88
C THR A 158 -13.60 7.96 5.91
N VAL A 159 -12.82 7.62 4.91
CA VAL A 159 -11.99 6.39 4.88
C VAL A 159 -10.53 6.76 4.87
N VAL A 160 -9.75 6.18 5.78
CA VAL A 160 -8.30 6.41 5.85
C VAL A 160 -7.55 5.18 5.37
N LEU A 161 -6.66 5.36 4.42
CA LEU A 161 -5.71 4.36 3.94
C LEU A 161 -4.33 4.67 4.51
N VAL A 162 -3.67 3.67 5.09
CA VAL A 162 -2.32 3.83 5.66
C VAL A 162 -1.37 2.84 5.02
N GLY A 163 -0.28 3.32 4.41
CA GLY A 163 0.68 2.48 3.70
C GLY A 163 2.08 2.51 4.32
N LYS A 164 2.67 1.34 4.58
CA LYS A 164 4.08 1.24 4.99
C LYS A 164 4.98 1.78 3.88
N GLY A 165 5.87 2.72 4.23
CA GLY A 165 6.79 3.37 3.31
C GLY A 165 8.27 3.19 3.71
N ILE A 166 8.70 1.98 4.05
CA ILE A 166 10.13 1.69 4.29
C ILE A 166 10.84 1.57 2.96
N THR A 167 11.61 2.58 2.59
CA THR A 167 12.25 2.67 1.26
C THR A 167 13.42 1.73 1.10
N PHE A 168 14.05 1.33 2.19
CA PHE A 168 14.97 0.20 2.25
C PHE A 168 15.07 -0.34 3.69
N ASP A 169 14.97 -1.67 3.83
CA ASP A 169 15.04 -2.33 5.13
C ASP A 169 16.26 -3.25 5.22
N THR A 170 17.23 -2.88 6.06
CA THR A 170 18.38 -3.73 6.39
C THR A 170 18.09 -4.67 7.56
N GLY A 171 16.97 -4.49 8.26
CA GLY A 171 16.69 -5.07 9.57
C GLY A 171 17.27 -4.25 10.73
N GLY A 172 18.03 -3.20 10.46
CA GLY A 172 18.76 -2.46 11.49
C GLY A 172 19.81 -3.35 12.17
N TYR A 173 20.02 -3.20 13.47
CA TYR A 173 20.95 -4.06 14.22
C TYR A 173 20.49 -5.53 14.34
N SER A 174 19.20 -5.84 14.17
CA SER A 174 18.69 -7.19 13.91
C SER A 174 18.83 -7.52 12.42
N ILE A 175 20.06 -7.49 11.91
CA ILE A 175 20.39 -7.46 10.50
C ILE A 175 19.89 -8.69 9.72
N LYS A 176 19.31 -8.45 8.55
CA LYS A 176 18.91 -9.49 7.61
C LYS A 176 20.13 -10.21 7.03
N THR A 177 19.95 -11.46 6.61
CA THR A 177 20.96 -12.15 5.78
C THR A 177 21.12 -11.44 4.43
N ALA A 178 22.22 -11.67 3.74
CA ALA A 178 22.45 -11.07 2.42
C ALA A 178 21.33 -11.40 1.43
N GLU A 179 20.85 -12.64 1.43
CA GLU A 179 19.73 -13.10 0.60
C GLU A 179 18.40 -12.46 1.03
N GLY A 180 18.14 -12.38 2.35
CA GLY A 180 16.93 -11.75 2.90
C GLY A 180 16.88 -10.23 2.71
N MET A 181 18.01 -9.59 2.40
CA MET A 181 18.10 -8.15 2.15
C MET A 181 17.84 -7.79 0.68
N VAL A 182 18.10 -8.74 -0.25
CA VAL A 182 17.77 -8.55 -1.66
C VAL A 182 16.26 -8.48 -1.82
N GLY A 183 15.77 -7.46 -2.53
CA GLY A 183 14.33 -7.20 -2.70
C GLY A 183 13.75 -6.23 -1.67
N MET A 184 14.44 -5.90 -0.57
CA MET A 184 13.96 -4.99 0.48
C MET A 184 13.74 -3.53 0.03
N LYS A 185 14.06 -3.20 -1.22
CA LYS A 185 13.60 -1.98 -1.90
C LYS A 185 12.07 -1.95 -2.08
N GLY A 186 11.41 -3.11 -2.10
CA GLY A 186 9.95 -3.27 -2.19
C GLY A 186 9.21 -3.05 -0.86
N ASP A 187 9.93 -2.81 0.23
CA ASP A 187 9.34 -2.69 1.57
C ASP A 187 8.52 -1.39 1.78
N MET A 188 8.40 -0.59 0.73
CA MET A 188 7.53 0.58 0.61
C MET A 188 6.30 0.34 -0.28
N ALA A 189 6.06 -0.88 -0.75
CA ALA A 189 4.98 -1.19 -1.68
C ALA A 189 3.59 -0.87 -1.10
N GLY A 190 3.41 -0.96 0.21
CA GLY A 190 2.19 -0.52 0.90
C GLY A 190 1.94 0.98 0.73
N GLY A 191 2.97 1.80 0.89
CA GLY A 191 2.92 3.25 0.64
C GLY A 191 2.65 3.57 -0.83
N ALA A 192 3.30 2.83 -1.74
CA ALA A 192 3.08 2.96 -3.18
C ALA A 192 1.63 2.65 -3.57
N ALA A 193 1.03 1.60 -2.98
CA ALA A 193 -0.37 1.25 -3.20
C ALA A 193 -1.33 2.35 -2.74
N VAL A 194 -1.06 2.97 -1.58
CA VAL A 194 -1.87 4.10 -1.08
C VAL A 194 -1.74 5.33 -1.99
N ILE A 195 -0.53 5.74 -2.38
CA ILE A 195 -0.32 6.89 -3.29
C ILE A 195 -1.06 6.65 -4.61
N ALA A 196 -0.95 5.44 -5.17
CA ALA A 196 -1.60 5.06 -6.41
C ALA A 196 -3.13 5.03 -6.29
N ALA A 197 -3.66 4.48 -5.20
CA ALA A 197 -5.10 4.47 -4.94
C ALA A 197 -5.66 5.89 -4.83
N MET A 198 -4.96 6.80 -4.14
CA MET A 198 -5.35 8.20 -4.02
C MET A 198 -5.40 8.92 -5.37
N GLN A 199 -4.47 8.61 -6.29
CA GLN A 199 -4.53 9.12 -7.67
C GLN A 199 -5.85 8.72 -8.36
N ALA A 200 -6.22 7.45 -8.27
CA ALA A 200 -7.43 6.94 -8.89
C ALA A 200 -8.70 7.49 -8.22
N VAL A 201 -8.74 7.56 -6.90
CA VAL A 201 -9.84 8.14 -6.12
C VAL A 201 -10.19 9.55 -6.59
N ALA A 202 -9.17 10.39 -6.77
CA ALA A 202 -9.35 11.76 -7.25
C ALA A 202 -9.86 11.80 -8.70
N ARG A 203 -9.25 11.02 -9.58
CA ARG A 203 -9.61 11.00 -11.02
C ARG A 203 -10.98 10.40 -11.29
N LEU A 204 -11.40 9.43 -10.49
CA LEU A 204 -12.75 8.84 -10.51
C LEU A 204 -13.76 9.73 -9.78
N ASN A 205 -13.30 10.76 -9.07
CA ASN A 205 -14.11 11.67 -8.27
C ASN A 205 -15.09 10.91 -7.37
N LEU A 206 -14.57 9.96 -6.57
CA LEU A 206 -15.40 9.13 -5.71
C LEU A 206 -16.13 9.98 -4.66
N PRO A 207 -17.41 9.69 -4.36
CA PRO A 207 -18.22 10.43 -3.39
C PRO A 207 -17.89 10.04 -1.94
N LEU A 208 -16.63 10.14 -1.56
CA LEU A 208 -16.08 9.84 -0.25
C LEU A 208 -15.06 10.91 0.14
N HIS A 209 -14.89 11.13 1.43
CA HIS A 209 -13.69 11.77 1.94
C HIS A 209 -12.63 10.71 2.18
N VAL A 210 -11.57 10.72 1.38
CA VAL A 210 -10.51 9.70 1.48
C VAL A 210 -9.19 10.35 1.88
N VAL A 211 -8.54 9.79 2.90
CA VAL A 211 -7.23 10.25 3.38
C VAL A 211 -6.21 9.14 3.19
N GLY A 212 -5.13 9.42 2.50
CA GLY A 212 -3.97 8.55 2.36
C GLY A 212 -2.83 9.00 3.28
N LEU A 213 -2.34 8.12 4.15
CA LEU A 213 -1.22 8.38 5.05
C LEU A 213 -0.06 7.44 4.73
N VAL A 214 1.13 7.99 4.50
CA VAL A 214 2.33 7.18 4.25
C VAL A 214 3.47 7.66 5.14
N PRO A 215 3.69 7.01 6.30
CA PRO A 215 4.93 7.15 7.05
C PRO A 215 6.07 6.53 6.24
N THR A 216 7.13 7.29 5.97
CA THR A 216 8.24 6.81 5.14
C THR A 216 9.60 7.18 5.70
N CYS A 217 10.48 6.18 5.77
CA CYS A 217 11.89 6.29 6.16
C CYS A 217 12.65 5.04 5.69
N ASP A 218 13.97 5.04 5.84
CA ASP A 218 14.80 3.83 5.75
C ASP A 218 14.97 3.21 7.15
N ASN A 219 15.19 1.90 7.20
CA ASN A 219 15.73 1.19 8.38
C ASN A 219 17.18 0.79 8.10
N ARG A 220 18.13 1.56 8.60
CA ARG A 220 19.57 1.39 8.33
C ARG A 220 20.40 1.35 9.61
N ILE A 221 21.63 0.89 9.48
CA ILE A 221 22.63 0.80 10.54
C ILE A 221 23.51 2.04 10.50
N SER A 222 23.67 2.68 11.64
CA SER A 222 24.67 3.72 11.92
C SER A 222 24.94 3.78 13.42
N ASP A 223 25.80 4.65 13.86
CA ASP A 223 26.07 4.95 15.27
C ASP A 223 24.87 5.53 16.01
N ASP A 224 23.95 6.20 15.30
CA ASP A 224 22.71 6.73 15.85
C ASP A 224 21.51 5.77 15.77
N ALA A 225 21.63 4.62 15.06
CA ALA A 225 20.51 3.71 14.88
C ALA A 225 20.01 3.13 16.21
N TYR A 226 18.70 2.93 16.31
CA TYR A 226 18.11 2.29 17.48
C TYR A 226 18.53 0.83 17.60
N VAL A 227 18.56 0.32 18.83
CA VAL A 227 19.07 -1.03 19.14
C VAL A 227 18.03 -1.85 19.93
N PRO A 228 18.14 -3.20 19.91
CA PRO A 228 17.35 -4.02 20.80
C PRO A 228 17.50 -3.62 22.27
N GLN A 229 16.39 -3.71 23.03
CA GLN A 229 16.22 -3.29 24.42
C GLN A 229 16.06 -1.78 24.64
N GLU A 230 16.17 -0.94 23.63
CA GLU A 230 15.68 0.44 23.76
C GLU A 230 14.17 0.47 23.99
N VAL A 231 13.70 1.51 24.64
CA VAL A 231 12.27 1.82 24.79
C VAL A 231 11.97 3.08 24.01
N VAL A 232 11.07 2.96 23.03
CA VAL A 232 10.61 4.11 22.23
C VAL A 232 9.18 4.47 22.63
N THR A 233 8.82 5.74 22.41
CA THR A 233 7.48 6.23 22.78
C THR A 233 6.73 6.64 21.53
N ALA A 234 5.58 6.01 21.27
CA ALA A 234 4.69 6.37 20.17
C ALA A 234 3.95 7.68 20.44
N SER A 235 3.35 8.26 19.41
CA SER A 235 2.70 9.58 19.47
C SER A 235 1.51 9.69 20.43
N ASN A 236 0.91 8.56 20.82
CA ASN A 236 -0.13 8.50 21.87
C ASN A 236 0.44 8.34 23.30
N GLY A 237 1.76 8.30 23.45
CA GLY A 237 2.44 8.16 24.74
C GLY A 237 2.73 6.70 25.15
N MET A 238 2.24 5.70 24.41
CA MET A 238 2.56 4.30 24.70
C MET A 238 4.04 4.02 24.49
N THR A 239 4.64 3.30 25.44
CA THR A 239 6.03 2.89 25.40
C THR A 239 6.19 1.49 24.81
N ILE A 240 7.20 1.30 23.97
CA ILE A 240 7.45 0.09 23.22
C ILE A 240 8.89 -0.38 23.44
N GLU A 241 9.07 -1.54 24.04
CA GLU A 241 10.36 -2.21 24.13
C GLU A 241 10.74 -2.83 22.80
N ILE A 242 11.88 -2.45 22.27
CA ILE A 242 12.40 -2.99 21.01
C ILE A 242 13.08 -4.33 21.27
N ILE A 243 12.48 -5.41 20.79
CA ILE A 243 13.10 -6.74 20.81
C ILE A 243 13.83 -7.02 19.52
N SER A 244 13.28 -6.53 18.40
CA SER A 244 13.90 -6.66 17.08
C SER A 244 13.77 -5.35 16.32
N THR A 245 14.89 -4.86 15.79
CA THR A 245 14.89 -3.70 14.89
C THR A 245 14.42 -4.06 13.48
N ASP A 246 14.26 -5.35 13.15
CA ASP A 246 13.63 -5.87 11.91
C ASP A 246 12.08 -5.97 12.05
N ALA A 247 11.52 -5.38 13.09
CA ALA A 247 10.08 -5.20 13.28
C ALA A 247 9.75 -3.69 13.27
N GLU A 248 10.31 -2.97 12.33
CA GLU A 248 10.29 -1.52 12.13
C GLU A 248 8.99 -1.03 11.48
N GLY A 249 8.45 -1.80 10.53
CA GLY A 249 7.26 -1.42 9.77
C GLY A 249 6.06 -1.18 10.66
N ARG A 250 5.87 -2.00 11.69
CA ARG A 250 4.79 -1.81 12.66
C ARG A 250 4.99 -0.58 13.55
N LEU A 251 6.23 -0.16 13.78
CA LEU A 251 6.55 1.04 14.54
C LEU A 251 6.13 2.30 13.79
N ILE A 252 6.49 2.43 12.52
CA ILE A 252 6.08 3.57 11.71
C ILE A 252 4.57 3.60 11.48
N LEU A 253 3.94 2.43 11.33
CA LEU A 253 2.49 2.32 11.21
C LEU A 253 1.75 2.68 12.50
N ALA A 254 2.32 2.41 13.68
CA ALA A 254 1.73 2.76 14.96
C ALA A 254 1.43 4.26 15.06
N ASP A 255 2.42 5.11 14.77
CA ASP A 255 2.23 6.56 14.78
C ASP A 255 1.23 7.04 13.72
N ALA A 256 1.24 6.42 12.54
CA ALA A 256 0.28 6.74 11.48
C ALA A 256 -1.16 6.33 11.85
N LEU A 257 -1.36 5.19 12.52
CA LEU A 257 -2.68 4.75 13.00
C LEU A 257 -3.21 5.67 14.11
N VAL A 258 -2.34 6.12 15.02
CA VAL A 258 -2.72 7.16 16.00
C VAL A 258 -3.14 8.46 15.29
N PHE A 259 -2.36 8.89 14.31
CA PHE A 259 -2.64 10.10 13.55
C PHE A 259 -3.97 10.01 12.78
N ALA A 260 -4.33 8.84 12.25
CA ALA A 260 -5.56 8.60 11.51
C ALA A 260 -6.83 8.94 12.31
N ALA A 261 -6.80 8.77 13.64
CA ALA A 261 -7.94 9.02 14.52
C ALA A 261 -8.43 10.50 14.47
N ARG A 262 -7.56 11.44 14.11
CA ARG A 262 -7.93 12.87 14.01
C ARG A 262 -9.00 13.16 12.94
N TYR A 263 -9.09 12.28 11.94
CA TYR A 263 -10.08 12.39 10.86
C TYR A 263 -11.44 11.79 11.23
N LYS A 264 -11.61 11.22 12.43
CA LYS A 264 -12.82 10.52 12.89
C LYS A 264 -13.36 9.55 11.83
N PRO A 265 -12.52 8.63 11.34
CA PRO A 265 -12.85 7.82 10.18
C PRO A 265 -13.97 6.81 10.45
N ALA A 266 -14.82 6.57 9.43
CA ALA A 266 -15.74 5.44 9.41
C ALA A 266 -14.99 4.11 9.34
N ALA A 267 -13.84 4.09 8.63
CA ALA A 267 -12.94 2.95 8.62
C ALA A 267 -11.49 3.38 8.33
N VAL A 268 -10.55 2.58 8.83
CA VAL A 268 -9.13 2.69 8.49
C VAL A 268 -8.64 1.34 7.96
N VAL A 269 -7.97 1.36 6.81
CA VAL A 269 -7.31 0.16 6.27
C VAL A 269 -5.83 0.45 6.10
N ASN A 270 -4.98 -0.31 6.77
CA ASN A 270 -3.54 -0.22 6.56
C ASN A 270 -2.99 -1.43 5.80
N ILE A 271 -1.98 -1.18 4.95
CA ILE A 271 -1.34 -2.18 4.11
C ILE A 271 0.18 -2.10 4.25
N ALA A 272 0.83 -3.26 4.35
CA ALA A 272 2.27 -3.34 4.55
C ALA A 272 2.85 -4.68 4.08
N THR A 273 4.08 -4.66 3.61
CA THR A 273 4.99 -5.81 3.51
C THR A 273 5.55 -6.11 4.90
N LEU A 274 4.69 -6.70 5.77
CA LEU A 274 4.98 -6.61 7.20
C LEU A 274 5.75 -7.79 7.75
N THR A 275 5.40 -9.01 7.34
CA THR A 275 5.99 -10.19 7.99
C THR A 275 6.38 -11.30 7.02
N GLY A 276 7.58 -11.85 7.21
CA GLY A 276 7.99 -13.09 6.56
C GLY A 276 7.09 -14.28 6.95
N SER A 277 6.47 -14.24 8.14
CA SER A 277 5.50 -15.26 8.59
C SER A 277 4.29 -15.36 7.67
N LYS A 278 3.79 -14.23 7.13
CA LYS A 278 2.72 -14.22 6.14
C LYS A 278 3.17 -14.89 4.84
N SER A 279 4.37 -14.56 4.35
CA SER A 279 4.92 -15.15 3.12
C SER A 279 5.06 -16.67 3.23
N ILE A 280 5.44 -17.18 4.42
CA ILE A 280 5.51 -18.63 4.68
C ILE A 280 4.11 -19.25 4.73
N ALA A 281 3.13 -18.57 5.35
CA ALA A 281 1.80 -19.15 5.57
C ALA A 281 0.92 -19.19 4.32
N LEU A 282 0.93 -18.13 3.50
CA LEU A 282 0.02 -17.97 2.36
C LEU A 282 0.74 -17.84 1.00
N GLY A 283 2.06 -17.71 1.01
CA GLY A 283 2.83 -17.48 -0.22
C GLY A 283 2.35 -16.24 -0.99
N PRO A 284 2.54 -16.21 -2.31
CA PRO A 284 2.07 -15.11 -3.17
C PRO A 284 0.60 -15.24 -3.59
N ALA A 285 -0.11 -16.32 -3.21
CA ALA A 285 -1.46 -16.58 -3.68
C ALA A 285 -2.51 -15.64 -3.07
N ALA A 286 -2.29 -15.18 -1.84
CA ALA A 286 -3.18 -14.25 -1.16
C ALA A 286 -2.41 -13.41 -0.13
N ALA A 287 -2.86 -12.20 0.13
CA ALA A 287 -2.41 -11.44 1.30
C ALA A 287 -3.17 -11.87 2.54
N ALA A 288 -2.52 -11.82 3.71
CA ALA A 288 -3.24 -11.98 4.97
C ALA A 288 -3.95 -10.68 5.32
N PHE A 289 -5.17 -10.76 5.84
CA PHE A 289 -5.76 -9.57 6.43
C PHE A 289 -6.44 -9.88 7.76
N TYR A 290 -6.58 -8.84 8.56
CA TYR A 290 -7.18 -8.84 9.89
C TYR A 290 -8.21 -7.73 9.94
N SER A 291 -9.35 -7.94 10.57
CA SER A 291 -10.36 -6.89 10.72
C SER A 291 -11.02 -6.93 12.08
N THR A 292 -11.38 -5.76 12.60
CA THR A 292 -12.20 -5.60 13.81
C THR A 292 -13.68 -5.44 13.50
N ASP A 293 -14.04 -5.34 12.21
CA ASP A 293 -15.39 -5.07 11.74
C ASP A 293 -15.77 -6.04 10.61
N ASP A 294 -16.95 -6.66 10.71
CA ASP A 294 -17.40 -7.66 9.73
C ASP A 294 -17.80 -7.03 8.39
N GLY A 295 -18.38 -5.82 8.41
CA GLY A 295 -18.75 -5.09 7.19
C GLY A 295 -17.51 -4.72 6.37
N LEU A 296 -16.47 -4.21 7.03
CA LEU A 296 -15.19 -3.91 6.39
C LEU A 296 -14.50 -5.17 5.87
N ARG A 297 -14.56 -6.28 6.65
CA ARG A 297 -14.08 -7.60 6.23
C ARG A 297 -14.70 -8.00 4.89
N ASP A 298 -16.01 -7.96 4.81
CA ASP A 298 -16.75 -8.42 3.64
C ASP A 298 -16.46 -7.53 2.41
N LYS A 299 -16.36 -6.21 2.61
CA LYS A 299 -15.94 -5.27 1.54
C LYS A 299 -14.57 -5.63 0.98
N LEU A 300 -13.58 -5.94 1.83
CA LEU A 300 -12.22 -6.32 1.40
C LEU A 300 -12.22 -7.66 0.64
N ILE A 301 -12.97 -8.67 1.13
CA ILE A 301 -13.08 -9.96 0.45
C ILE A 301 -13.71 -9.80 -0.93
N HIS A 302 -14.81 -9.05 -1.02
CA HIS A 302 -15.49 -8.82 -2.29
C HIS A 302 -14.62 -8.05 -3.28
N ALA A 303 -13.96 -6.97 -2.83
CA ALA A 303 -13.04 -6.20 -3.65
C ALA A 303 -11.88 -7.06 -4.15
N GLY A 304 -11.24 -7.82 -3.26
CA GLY A 304 -10.12 -8.70 -3.62
C GLY A 304 -10.49 -9.74 -4.68
N LYS A 305 -11.68 -10.34 -4.56
CA LYS A 305 -12.20 -11.28 -5.58
C LYS A 305 -12.49 -10.58 -6.91
N ALA A 306 -13.05 -9.37 -6.87
CA ALA A 306 -13.43 -8.64 -8.08
C ALA A 306 -12.22 -8.26 -8.94
N VAL A 307 -11.09 -7.93 -8.31
CA VAL A 307 -9.86 -7.49 -8.99
C VAL A 307 -8.76 -8.57 -9.04
N ASN A 308 -9.03 -9.79 -8.55
CA ASN A 308 -8.07 -10.88 -8.44
C ASN A 308 -6.79 -10.50 -7.63
N GLU A 309 -6.98 -9.68 -6.59
CA GLU A 309 -5.99 -9.41 -5.55
C GLU A 309 -6.50 -10.04 -4.25
N LEU A 310 -6.35 -11.36 -4.12
CA LEU A 310 -7.00 -12.13 -3.07
C LEU A 310 -6.44 -11.81 -1.69
N VAL A 311 -7.36 -11.69 -0.74
CA VAL A 311 -7.07 -11.52 0.68
C VAL A 311 -7.69 -12.66 1.48
N TRP A 312 -6.98 -13.14 2.53
CA TRP A 312 -7.43 -14.22 3.40
C TRP A 312 -7.45 -13.75 4.85
N GLN A 313 -8.62 -13.85 5.50
CA GLN A 313 -8.77 -13.42 6.87
C GLN A 313 -8.01 -14.30 7.85
N MET A 314 -7.22 -13.67 8.71
CA MET A 314 -6.47 -14.30 9.79
C MET A 314 -7.04 -13.89 11.15
N PRO A 315 -6.87 -14.72 12.21
CA PRO A 315 -7.52 -14.48 13.51
C PRO A 315 -6.81 -13.42 14.35
N LEU A 316 -7.59 -12.57 15.02
CA LEU A 316 -7.17 -11.65 16.09
C LEU A 316 -7.51 -12.23 17.46
N LEU A 317 -6.75 -13.24 17.92
CA LEU A 317 -7.01 -13.90 19.19
C LEU A 317 -6.29 -13.21 20.36
N PRO A 318 -6.94 -13.05 21.55
CA PRO A 318 -6.31 -12.45 22.72
C PRO A 318 -5.02 -13.14 23.17
N ALA A 319 -4.86 -14.44 22.84
CA ALA A 319 -3.64 -15.17 23.14
C ALA A 319 -2.37 -14.58 22.49
N TYR A 320 -2.50 -13.98 21.31
CA TYR A 320 -1.38 -13.31 20.63
C TYR A 320 -1.01 -11.98 21.30
N ASP A 321 -1.98 -11.30 21.91
CA ASP A 321 -1.74 -10.03 22.62
C ASP A 321 -0.85 -10.20 23.84
N LYS A 322 -1.01 -11.31 24.57
CA LYS A 322 -0.17 -11.65 25.73
C LYS A 322 1.31 -11.80 25.38
N LEU A 323 1.62 -12.18 24.13
CA LEU A 323 3.00 -12.32 23.67
C LEU A 323 3.72 -10.98 23.50
N LEU A 324 2.97 -9.89 23.51
CA LEU A 324 3.49 -8.51 23.47
C LEU A 324 3.75 -7.91 24.85
N GLU A 325 3.45 -8.60 25.94
CA GLU A 325 3.71 -8.09 27.30
C GLU A 325 5.20 -7.83 27.53
N SER A 326 5.54 -6.67 28.06
CA SER A 326 6.89 -6.27 28.46
C SER A 326 6.99 -6.11 29.98
N LYS A 327 8.20 -6.24 30.50
CA LYS A 327 8.51 -5.91 31.91
C LYS A 327 9.06 -4.50 32.07
N THR A 328 9.41 -3.83 30.96
CA THR A 328 10.12 -2.54 30.94
C THR A 328 9.34 -1.44 30.24
N ALA A 329 8.31 -1.79 29.45
CA ALA A 329 7.47 -0.87 28.69
C ALA A 329 6.03 -1.35 28.70
N ASP A 330 5.10 -0.60 28.08
CA ASP A 330 3.71 -1.02 27.96
C ASP A 330 3.57 -2.27 27.06
N MET A 331 4.49 -2.44 26.10
CA MET A 331 4.50 -3.58 25.21
C MET A 331 5.87 -3.78 24.55
N LYS A 332 6.06 -5.00 23.98
CA LYS A 332 7.18 -5.31 23.05
C LYS A 332 6.77 -5.08 21.62
N ASN A 333 7.74 -4.80 20.74
CA ASN A 333 7.44 -4.69 19.31
C ASN A 333 7.28 -6.04 18.59
N THR A 334 7.68 -7.16 19.22
CA THR A 334 7.45 -8.52 18.69
C THR A 334 7.32 -9.54 19.81
N GLY A 335 6.60 -10.64 19.57
CA GLY A 335 6.36 -11.73 20.54
C GLY A 335 7.07 -13.03 20.17
N GLY A 336 8.06 -13.01 19.29
CA GLY A 336 8.83 -14.18 18.90
C GLY A 336 8.48 -14.77 17.54
N ARG A 337 8.99 -15.96 17.25
CA ARG A 337 8.95 -16.59 15.92
C ARG A 337 7.56 -17.09 15.51
N PHE A 338 6.80 -17.67 16.44
CA PHE A 338 5.54 -18.34 16.12
C PHE A 338 4.37 -17.36 16.11
N GLY A 339 3.51 -17.44 15.09
CA GLY A 339 2.37 -16.57 14.96
C GLY A 339 2.74 -15.12 14.61
N GLY A 340 3.91 -14.89 14.02
CA GLY A 340 4.48 -13.55 13.84
C GLY A 340 3.57 -12.57 13.10
N ALA A 341 2.82 -13.01 12.08
CA ALA A 341 1.85 -12.17 11.38
C ALA A 341 0.68 -11.75 12.28
N ASN A 342 0.13 -12.70 13.07
CA ASN A 342 -0.96 -12.42 14.00
C ASN A 342 -0.52 -11.49 15.14
N ILE A 343 0.71 -11.68 15.65
CA ILE A 343 1.31 -10.82 16.68
C ILE A 343 1.51 -9.42 16.15
N ALA A 344 1.99 -9.27 14.90
CA ALA A 344 2.14 -7.98 14.26
C ALA A 344 0.80 -7.24 14.12
N ALA A 345 -0.26 -7.94 13.73
CA ALA A 345 -1.60 -7.39 13.67
C ALA A 345 -2.13 -6.99 15.06
N MET A 346 -1.87 -7.80 16.10
CA MET A 346 -2.25 -7.46 17.48
C MET A 346 -1.46 -6.25 18.01
N PHE A 347 -0.17 -6.10 17.64
CA PHE A 347 0.60 -4.90 17.95
C PHE A 347 -0.08 -3.66 17.35
N LEU A 348 -0.40 -3.67 16.06
CA LEU A 348 -1.05 -2.55 15.37
C LEU A 348 -2.42 -2.23 15.99
N LYS A 349 -3.20 -3.25 16.35
CA LYS A 349 -4.52 -3.09 16.97
C LYS A 349 -4.49 -2.25 18.24
N ARG A 350 -3.40 -2.26 19.02
CA ARG A 350 -3.27 -1.45 20.24
C ARG A 350 -3.25 0.07 19.98
N PHE A 351 -2.99 0.48 18.73
CA PHE A 351 -2.99 1.89 18.31
C PHE A 351 -4.30 2.32 17.62
N VAL A 352 -5.29 1.43 17.58
CA VAL A 352 -6.59 1.64 16.93
C VAL A 352 -7.63 2.07 17.97
N THR A 353 -8.20 3.26 17.77
CA THR A 353 -9.23 3.84 18.65
C THR A 353 -10.57 4.10 17.93
N TYR A 354 -10.67 3.78 16.66
CA TYR A 354 -11.85 3.94 15.80
C TYR A 354 -12.56 2.60 15.57
N PRO A 355 -13.88 2.62 15.20
CA PRO A 355 -14.72 1.42 15.25
C PRO A 355 -14.31 0.35 14.24
N ALA A 356 -14.04 0.72 12.98
CA ALA A 356 -13.69 -0.23 11.94
C ALA A 356 -12.23 -0.07 11.51
N TRP A 357 -11.49 -1.18 11.61
CA TRP A 357 -10.09 -1.26 11.19
C TRP A 357 -9.79 -2.58 10.49
N ALA A 358 -8.95 -2.50 9.47
CA ALA A 358 -8.34 -3.68 8.87
C ALA A 358 -6.85 -3.45 8.62
N HIS A 359 -6.06 -4.51 8.77
CA HIS A 359 -4.66 -4.58 8.39
C HIS A 359 -4.48 -5.62 7.29
N ILE A 360 -3.78 -5.26 6.23
CA ILE A 360 -3.40 -6.15 5.13
C ILE A 360 -1.88 -6.35 5.17
N ASP A 361 -1.45 -7.58 5.45
CA ASP A 361 -0.05 -8.00 5.32
C ASP A 361 0.15 -8.59 3.93
N MET A 362 0.83 -7.85 3.06
CA MET A 362 1.07 -8.19 1.67
C MET A 362 2.51 -8.67 1.40
N ALA A 363 3.28 -9.02 2.43
CA ALA A 363 4.64 -9.53 2.23
C ALA A 363 4.64 -10.75 1.29
N GLY A 364 5.43 -10.70 0.22
CA GLY A 364 5.47 -11.71 -0.85
C GLY A 364 4.34 -11.59 -1.88
N ASN A 365 3.49 -10.54 -1.81
CA ASN A 365 2.58 -10.14 -2.90
C ASN A 365 3.05 -8.86 -3.61
N ASP A 366 4.01 -8.16 -3.05
CA ASP A 366 4.57 -6.90 -3.52
C ASP A 366 5.43 -7.07 -4.77
N THR A 367 6.22 -8.13 -4.82
CA THR A 367 7.13 -8.47 -5.91
C THR A 367 7.06 -9.96 -6.24
N LEU A 368 7.23 -10.29 -7.53
CA LEU A 368 7.29 -11.66 -8.01
C LEU A 368 8.48 -11.84 -8.97
N ASP A 369 9.14 -12.99 -8.91
CA ASP A 369 10.20 -13.35 -9.87
C ASP A 369 9.60 -13.68 -11.25
N SER A 370 8.43 -14.30 -11.25
CA SER A 370 7.64 -14.63 -12.45
C SER A 370 6.15 -14.68 -12.11
N SER A 371 5.31 -14.57 -13.12
CA SER A 371 3.87 -14.70 -12.96
C SER A 371 3.25 -15.43 -14.14
N ASP A 372 2.31 -16.35 -13.86
CA ASP A 372 1.47 -17.00 -14.86
C ASP A 372 0.29 -16.11 -15.29
N VAL A 373 0.10 -14.98 -14.60
CA VAL A 373 -0.95 -14.01 -14.91
C VAL A 373 -0.40 -12.96 -15.88
N SER A 374 -0.87 -12.97 -17.11
CA SER A 374 -0.31 -12.19 -18.23
C SER A 374 -0.24 -10.66 -18.02
N TYR A 375 -1.08 -10.12 -17.15
CA TYR A 375 -1.11 -8.70 -16.81
C TYR A 375 -0.35 -8.36 -15.50
N VAL A 376 0.27 -9.35 -14.85
CA VAL A 376 1.15 -9.15 -13.69
C VAL A 376 2.60 -9.43 -14.11
N PRO A 377 3.47 -8.44 -14.17
CA PRO A 377 4.85 -8.64 -14.60
C PRO A 377 5.72 -9.23 -13.49
N ALA A 378 6.90 -9.71 -13.84
CA ALA A 378 7.99 -9.88 -12.89
C ALA A 378 8.39 -8.51 -12.29
N GLY A 379 8.83 -8.50 -11.04
CA GLY A 379 9.09 -7.29 -10.27
C GLY A 379 7.85 -6.83 -9.49
N GLY A 380 7.71 -5.53 -9.31
CA GLY A 380 6.60 -4.93 -8.56
C GLY A 380 5.24 -5.27 -9.18
N THR A 381 4.34 -5.80 -8.39
CA THR A 381 3.01 -6.26 -8.81
C THR A 381 1.97 -5.16 -8.86
N GLY A 382 2.14 -4.13 -8.00
CA GLY A 382 1.13 -3.09 -7.75
C GLY A 382 -0.02 -3.57 -6.86
N PHE A 383 0.14 -4.71 -6.17
CA PHE A 383 -0.85 -5.26 -5.24
C PHE A 383 -1.32 -4.21 -4.23
N GLY A 384 -2.60 -4.21 -3.95
CA GLY A 384 -3.25 -3.30 -3.01
C GLY A 384 -3.84 -2.05 -3.66
N ALA A 385 -3.26 -1.53 -4.75
CA ALA A 385 -3.82 -0.35 -5.42
C ALA A 385 -5.21 -0.63 -5.99
N ARG A 386 -5.38 -1.70 -6.77
CA ARG A 386 -6.65 -2.11 -7.37
C ARG A 386 -7.66 -2.55 -6.31
N LEU A 387 -7.20 -3.27 -5.30
CA LEU A 387 -8.00 -3.68 -4.15
C LEU A 387 -8.64 -2.47 -3.44
N PHE A 388 -7.85 -1.45 -3.13
CA PHE A 388 -8.35 -0.23 -2.48
C PHE A 388 -9.32 0.55 -3.37
N ILE A 389 -9.00 0.71 -4.65
CA ILE A 389 -9.87 1.40 -5.60
C ILE A 389 -11.23 0.71 -5.67
N GLU A 390 -11.25 -0.61 -5.80
CA GLU A 390 -12.50 -1.39 -5.89
C GLU A 390 -13.29 -1.37 -4.58
N MET A 391 -12.62 -1.49 -3.43
CA MET A 391 -13.25 -1.36 -2.12
C MET A 391 -13.95 0.01 -1.96
N LEU A 392 -13.27 1.09 -2.37
CA LEU A 392 -13.81 2.45 -2.25
C LEU A 392 -14.92 2.74 -3.27
N ARG A 393 -14.82 2.22 -4.49
CA ARG A 393 -15.88 2.33 -5.50
C ARG A 393 -17.20 1.70 -5.05
N ARG A 394 -17.12 0.65 -4.24
CA ARG A 394 -18.27 -0.10 -3.69
C ARG A 394 -18.58 0.24 -2.24
N TRP A 395 -18.07 1.35 -1.73
CA TRP A 395 -18.16 1.66 -0.31
C TRP A 395 -19.62 1.72 0.21
N GLN A 396 -20.52 2.30 -0.57
CA GLN A 396 -21.93 2.49 -0.23
C GLN A 396 -22.86 1.39 -0.76
N GLY A 397 -22.32 0.39 -1.40
CA GLY A 397 -23.05 -0.71 -2.01
C GLY A 397 -23.08 -1.98 -1.16
#